data_aa4ba3976af51251ebc945ed2ef517d6
#
_entry.id   aa4ba3976af51251ebc945ed2ef517d6
#
_cell.length_a   1.000
_cell.length_b   1.000
_cell.length_c   1.000
_cell.angle_alpha   90.00
_cell.angle_beta   90.00
_cell.angle_gamma   90.00
#
_symmetry.space_group_name_H-M   'P 1'
#
loop_
_entity.id
_entity.type
_entity.pdbx_description
1 polymer ?
#
loop_
_entity_poly.entity_id
_entity_poly.type
_entity_poly.pdbx_seq_one_letter_code
_entity_poly.pdbx_strand_id
1 'polypeptide(L)'
;MGVTVDVAYKSLNKFNEVLCGDKVELLQTENSNIMILADGMGSGVKANILATLTSKILGTMFLNGATLEECVETIVETLPVCQVRQVAYSTFSILQVFHNGDAYLVEFDNPSCIFIRAGELVPIPQNIRVIQNKKINEYRFRVKKGDALVLMSDGTIHAGVGQLLNFGWLWEDIAAYALKQYRITISAIRLATALSRACDELYQFLSLIHI
;
A
#
# COMPACT_ATOMS: atom_id res chain seq x y z
N MET A 1 11.18 -25.59 -5.76
CA MET A 1 9.98 -25.34 -4.94
C MET A 1 9.58 -23.90 -5.16
N GLY A 2 8.35 -23.66 -5.60
CA GLY A 2 7.85 -22.28 -5.82
C GLY A 2 7.43 -21.63 -4.50
N VAL A 3 7.45 -20.29 -4.49
CA VAL A 3 6.90 -19.47 -3.40
C VAL A 3 5.38 -19.38 -3.58
N THR A 4 4.63 -19.67 -2.51
CA THR A 4 3.19 -19.42 -2.43
C THR A 4 2.97 -18.17 -1.60
N VAL A 5 2.10 -17.28 -2.06
CA VAL A 5 1.80 -16.00 -1.40
C VAL A 5 0.41 -16.08 -0.75
N ASP A 6 0.35 -15.86 0.57
CA ASP A 6 -0.90 -15.63 1.31
C ASP A 6 -1.16 -14.13 1.34
N VAL A 7 -2.30 -13.69 0.79
CA VAL A 7 -2.63 -12.27 0.64
C VAL A 7 -3.94 -11.95 1.32
N ALA A 8 -3.96 -10.85 2.07
CA ALA A 8 -5.19 -10.29 2.61
C ALA A 8 -5.08 -8.76 2.63
N TYR A 9 -6.22 -8.11 2.56
CA TYR A 9 -6.31 -6.66 2.73
C TYR A 9 -7.53 -6.27 3.56
N LYS A 10 -7.48 -5.08 4.12
CA LYS A 10 -8.58 -4.42 4.83
C LYS A 10 -8.63 -2.97 4.39
N SER A 11 -9.84 -2.46 4.20
CA SER A 11 -10.10 -1.06 3.91
C SER A 11 -10.98 -0.48 5.01
N LEU A 12 -10.69 0.75 5.41
CA LEU A 12 -11.47 1.51 6.37
C LEU A 12 -12.08 2.71 5.65
N ASN A 13 -13.37 2.93 5.84
CA ASN A 13 -14.01 4.14 5.35
C ASN A 13 -13.72 5.29 6.32
N LYS A 14 -13.40 6.46 5.79
CA LYS A 14 -13.36 7.67 6.59
C LYS A 14 -14.73 7.95 7.19
N PHE A 15 -14.76 8.53 8.39
CA PHE A 15 -16.02 8.89 9.07
C PHE A 15 -16.93 9.70 8.13
N ASN A 16 -18.22 9.31 8.07
CA ASN A 16 -19.24 9.84 7.17
C ASN A 16 -19.02 9.60 5.66
N GLU A 17 -18.04 8.79 5.26
CA GLU A 17 -17.87 8.41 3.86
C GLU A 17 -18.43 7.01 3.60
N VAL A 18 -19.15 6.86 2.50
CA VAL A 18 -19.75 5.57 2.09
C VAL A 18 -18.72 4.66 1.41
N LEU A 19 -17.72 5.27 0.74
CA LEU A 19 -16.70 4.57 -0.01
C LEU A 19 -15.30 4.89 0.52
N CYS A 20 -14.46 3.86 0.57
CA CYS A 20 -13.03 4.02 0.81
C CYS A 20 -12.37 4.72 -0.37
N GLY A 21 -11.45 5.66 -0.11
CA GLY A 21 -10.61 6.31 -1.12
C GLY A 21 -9.60 5.38 -1.76
N ASP A 22 -9.28 4.28 -1.07
CA ASP A 22 -8.27 3.31 -1.51
C ASP A 22 -8.89 2.16 -2.30
N LYS A 23 -8.08 1.58 -3.18
CA LYS A 23 -8.43 0.38 -3.93
C LYS A 23 -7.29 -0.61 -3.95
N VAL A 24 -7.61 -1.87 -3.67
CA VAL A 24 -6.68 -2.99 -3.81
C VAL A 24 -7.11 -3.85 -4.99
N GLU A 25 -6.16 -4.19 -5.85
CA GLU A 25 -6.31 -5.14 -6.95
C GLU A 25 -5.30 -6.28 -6.75
N LEU A 26 -5.78 -7.51 -6.89
CA LEU A 26 -4.96 -8.71 -6.79
C LEU A 26 -5.02 -9.44 -8.13
N LEU A 27 -3.88 -9.68 -8.74
CA LEU A 27 -3.76 -10.34 -10.03
C LEU A 27 -2.83 -11.54 -9.91
N GLN A 28 -3.12 -12.56 -10.66
CA GLN A 28 -2.27 -13.73 -10.79
C GLN A 28 -1.93 -13.95 -12.25
N THR A 29 -0.64 -14.10 -12.53
CA THR A 29 -0.12 -14.50 -13.83
C THR A 29 0.40 -15.93 -13.77
N GLU A 30 0.88 -16.48 -14.88
CA GLU A 30 1.45 -17.84 -14.92
C GLU A 30 2.68 -17.98 -13.99
N ASN A 31 3.41 -16.91 -13.72
CA ASN A 31 4.69 -16.94 -13.00
C ASN A 31 4.80 -16.02 -11.80
N SER A 32 3.76 -15.20 -11.52
CA SER A 32 3.81 -14.23 -10.42
C SER A 32 2.43 -13.90 -9.85
N ASN A 33 2.42 -13.35 -8.64
CA ASN A 33 1.30 -12.68 -8.02
C ASN A 33 1.60 -11.19 -7.96
N ILE A 34 0.61 -10.35 -8.30
CA ILE A 34 0.73 -8.89 -8.32
C ILE A 34 -0.32 -8.30 -7.40
N MET A 35 0.10 -7.40 -6.53
CA MET A 35 -0.74 -6.63 -5.63
C MET A 35 -0.58 -5.16 -5.96
N ILE A 36 -1.70 -4.48 -6.19
CA ILE A 36 -1.76 -3.04 -6.47
C ILE A 36 -2.58 -2.41 -5.37
N LEU A 37 -1.99 -1.48 -4.64
CA LEU A 37 -2.68 -0.58 -3.72
C LEU A 37 -2.67 0.80 -4.35
N ALA A 38 -3.83 1.35 -4.65
CA ALA A 38 -3.99 2.71 -5.15
C ALA A 38 -4.80 3.51 -4.13
N ASP A 39 -4.36 4.74 -3.87
CA ASP A 39 -5.02 5.71 -3.00
C ASP A 39 -5.37 6.95 -3.84
N GLY A 40 -6.65 7.32 -3.86
CA GLY A 40 -7.17 8.46 -4.61
C GLY A 40 -7.18 9.73 -3.76
N MET A 41 -6.67 10.84 -4.33
CA MET A 41 -6.63 12.10 -3.62
C MET A 41 -8.02 12.54 -3.14
N GLY A 42 -8.11 12.86 -1.85
CA GLY A 42 -9.31 13.36 -1.19
C GLY A 42 -10.03 12.28 -0.38
N SER A 43 -11.36 12.24 -0.48
CA SER A 43 -12.16 11.22 0.22
C SER A 43 -13.44 10.90 -0.55
N GLY A 44 -14.09 9.80 -0.16
CA GLY A 44 -15.38 9.39 -0.68
C GLY A 44 -15.35 9.01 -2.17
N VAL A 45 -16.43 9.33 -2.88
CA VAL A 45 -16.67 8.88 -4.27
C VAL A 45 -15.56 9.30 -5.22
N LYS A 46 -15.07 10.55 -5.13
CA LYS A 46 -14.03 11.05 -6.06
C LYS A 46 -12.71 10.30 -5.88
N ALA A 47 -12.26 10.14 -4.64
CA ALA A 47 -11.05 9.39 -4.33
C ALA A 47 -11.19 7.92 -4.78
N ASN A 48 -12.32 7.29 -4.49
CA ASN A 48 -12.62 5.92 -4.92
C ASN A 48 -12.55 5.75 -6.44
N ILE A 49 -13.09 6.70 -7.22
CA ILE A 49 -13.03 6.67 -8.70
C ILE A 49 -11.57 6.74 -9.15
N LEU A 50 -10.77 7.66 -8.60
CA LEU A 50 -9.36 7.82 -8.98
C LEU A 50 -8.55 6.57 -8.66
N ALA A 51 -8.68 6.03 -7.45
CA ALA A 51 -8.01 4.79 -7.05
C ALA A 51 -8.44 3.59 -7.92
N THR A 52 -9.74 3.51 -8.24
CA THR A 52 -10.27 2.46 -9.10
C THR A 52 -9.72 2.56 -10.53
N LEU A 53 -9.68 3.75 -11.11
CA LEU A 53 -9.10 3.95 -12.45
C LEU A 53 -7.61 3.58 -12.46
N THR A 54 -6.85 4.06 -11.47
CA THR A 54 -5.41 3.76 -11.35
C THR A 54 -5.17 2.26 -11.25
N SER A 55 -5.85 1.57 -10.32
CA SER A 55 -5.66 0.13 -10.13
C SER A 55 -6.09 -0.68 -11.35
N LYS A 56 -7.19 -0.28 -12.03
CA LYS A 56 -7.69 -0.98 -13.23
C LYS A 56 -6.81 -0.77 -14.46
N ILE A 57 -6.30 0.44 -14.67
CA ILE A 57 -5.36 0.70 -15.77
C ILE A 57 -4.10 -0.16 -15.56
N LEU A 58 -3.49 -0.09 -14.38
CA LEU A 58 -2.32 -0.89 -14.04
C LEU A 58 -2.59 -2.39 -14.22
N GLY A 59 -3.69 -2.88 -13.65
CA GLY A 59 -4.05 -4.30 -13.75
C GLY A 59 -4.27 -4.76 -15.19
N THR A 60 -4.93 -3.95 -16.01
CA THR A 60 -5.16 -4.25 -17.44
C THR A 60 -3.85 -4.29 -18.23
N MET A 61 -2.94 -3.35 -17.98
CA MET A 61 -1.64 -3.33 -18.63
C MET A 61 -0.82 -4.58 -18.29
N PHE A 62 -0.76 -4.97 -17.02
CA PHE A 62 -0.07 -6.21 -16.60
C PHE A 62 -0.65 -7.45 -17.24
N LEU A 63 -1.98 -7.60 -17.27
CA LEU A 63 -2.63 -8.75 -17.89
C LEU A 63 -2.40 -8.83 -19.41
N ASN A 64 -2.12 -7.70 -20.06
CA ASN A 64 -1.75 -7.64 -21.46
C ASN A 64 -0.24 -7.70 -21.71
N GLY A 65 0.55 -8.06 -20.70
CA GLY A 65 1.98 -8.33 -20.85
C GLY A 65 2.88 -7.09 -20.78
N ALA A 66 2.34 -5.93 -20.37
CA ALA A 66 3.19 -4.77 -20.11
C ALA A 66 4.13 -5.03 -18.92
N THR A 67 5.34 -4.55 -19.02
CA THR A 67 6.30 -4.59 -17.92
C THR A 67 5.89 -3.64 -16.80
N LEU A 68 6.40 -3.87 -15.59
CA LEU A 68 6.12 -2.97 -14.49
C LEU A 68 6.65 -1.55 -14.77
N GLU A 69 7.80 -1.45 -15.45
CA GLU A 69 8.35 -0.18 -15.88
C GLU A 69 7.40 0.58 -16.80
N GLU A 70 6.87 -0.07 -17.85
CA GLU A 70 5.89 0.54 -18.76
C GLU A 70 4.61 0.96 -18.06
N CYS A 71 4.12 0.15 -17.11
CA CYS A 71 2.95 0.47 -16.31
C CYS A 71 3.16 1.73 -15.47
N VAL A 72 4.30 1.81 -14.78
CA VAL A 72 4.66 2.96 -13.93
C VAL A 72 4.82 4.23 -14.78
N GLU A 73 5.54 4.14 -15.90
CA GLU A 73 5.70 5.26 -16.83
C GLU A 73 4.35 5.77 -17.33
N THR A 74 3.51 4.88 -17.84
CA THR A 74 2.18 5.24 -18.35
C THR A 74 1.32 5.92 -17.30
N ILE A 75 1.27 5.38 -16.08
CA ILE A 75 0.46 5.98 -15.00
C ILE A 75 1.01 7.34 -14.59
N VAL A 76 2.31 7.45 -14.40
CA VAL A 76 2.94 8.71 -13.98
C VAL A 76 2.74 9.81 -15.04
N GLU A 77 2.71 9.43 -16.32
CA GLU A 77 2.46 10.36 -17.43
C GLU A 77 0.99 10.72 -17.63
N THR A 78 0.09 9.76 -17.38
CA THR A 78 -1.34 9.94 -17.66
C THR A 78 -2.16 10.43 -16.48
N LEU A 79 -1.72 10.16 -15.23
CA LEU A 79 -2.44 10.65 -14.07
C LEU A 79 -2.39 12.18 -14.04
N PRO A 80 -3.56 12.83 -14.00
CA PRO A 80 -3.61 14.27 -13.89
C PRO A 80 -2.95 14.74 -12.58
N VAL A 81 -2.30 15.90 -12.63
CA VAL A 81 -1.70 16.55 -11.46
C VAL A 81 -2.63 17.66 -11.00
N CYS A 82 -2.92 17.71 -9.71
CA CYS A 82 -3.67 18.82 -9.13
C CYS A 82 -2.87 20.11 -9.27
N GLN A 83 -3.33 21.02 -10.12
CA GLN A 83 -2.62 22.28 -10.40
C GLN A 83 -2.43 23.17 -9.16
N VAL A 84 -3.30 23.04 -8.16
CA VAL A 84 -3.26 23.84 -6.92
C VAL A 84 -2.24 23.27 -5.93
N ARG A 85 -2.17 21.94 -5.80
CA ARG A 85 -1.31 21.27 -4.80
C ARG A 85 -0.02 20.69 -5.38
N GLN A 86 0.12 20.64 -6.70
CA GLN A 86 1.26 20.04 -7.41
C GLN A 86 1.51 18.56 -7.06
N VAL A 87 0.47 17.85 -6.61
CA VAL A 87 0.52 16.42 -6.26
C VAL A 87 -0.32 15.59 -7.24
N ALA A 88 0.04 14.34 -7.42
CA ALA A 88 -0.70 13.42 -8.28
C ALA A 88 -2.12 13.19 -7.72
N TYR A 89 -3.08 12.93 -8.58
CA TYR A 89 -4.45 12.62 -8.16
C TYR A 89 -4.60 11.21 -7.58
N SER A 90 -3.61 10.36 -7.72
CA SER A 90 -3.56 9.06 -7.06
C SER A 90 -2.12 8.67 -6.76
N THR A 91 -1.91 8.10 -5.58
CA THR A 91 -0.66 7.45 -5.19
C THR A 91 -0.84 5.94 -5.32
N PHE A 92 0.24 5.18 -5.39
CA PHE A 92 0.13 3.73 -5.50
C PHE A 92 1.36 2.98 -5.00
N SER A 93 1.14 1.74 -4.63
CA SER A 93 2.19 0.74 -4.41
C SER A 93 1.88 -0.50 -5.25
N ILE A 94 2.89 -1.05 -5.93
CA ILE A 94 2.76 -2.26 -6.73
C ILE A 94 3.81 -3.25 -6.24
N LEU A 95 3.37 -4.42 -5.79
CA LEU A 95 4.24 -5.52 -5.40
C LEU A 95 4.00 -6.70 -6.31
N GLN A 96 5.02 -7.10 -7.07
CA GLN A 96 5.04 -8.33 -7.85
C GLN A 96 5.96 -9.35 -7.17
N VAL A 97 5.45 -10.53 -6.91
CA VAL A 97 6.19 -11.65 -6.33
C VAL A 97 6.17 -12.81 -7.31
N PHE A 98 7.31 -13.16 -7.84
CA PHE A 98 7.47 -14.29 -8.76
C PHE A 98 7.52 -15.62 -8.01
N HIS A 99 7.09 -16.69 -8.66
CA HIS A 99 7.11 -18.04 -8.07
C HIS A 99 8.50 -18.54 -7.72
N ASN A 100 9.55 -17.99 -8.35
CA ASN A 100 10.95 -18.29 -8.02
C ASN A 100 11.45 -17.56 -6.76
N GLY A 101 10.62 -16.68 -6.17
CA GLY A 101 10.93 -15.90 -4.98
C GLY A 101 11.52 -14.52 -5.26
N ASP A 102 11.78 -14.15 -6.51
CA ASP A 102 12.15 -12.77 -6.82
C ASP A 102 10.96 -11.85 -6.59
N ALA A 103 11.20 -10.65 -6.11
CA ALA A 103 10.17 -9.65 -5.82
C ALA A 103 10.58 -8.27 -6.34
N TYR A 104 9.62 -7.56 -6.88
CA TYR A 104 9.75 -6.17 -7.33
C TYR A 104 8.64 -5.34 -6.72
N LEU A 105 9.02 -4.30 -5.99
CA LEU A 105 8.12 -3.35 -5.35
C LEU A 105 8.38 -1.97 -5.94
N VAL A 106 7.30 -1.26 -6.22
CA VAL A 106 7.30 0.14 -6.63
C VAL A 106 6.37 0.91 -5.72
N GLU A 107 6.82 2.06 -5.23
CA GLU A 107 6.02 2.97 -4.42
C GLU A 107 6.08 4.38 -5.03
N PHE A 108 4.90 4.95 -5.23
CA PHE A 108 4.73 6.32 -5.65
C PHE A 108 3.90 7.08 -4.60
N ASP A 109 4.56 7.93 -3.83
CA ASP A 109 4.01 8.78 -2.76
C ASP A 109 3.18 8.03 -1.69
N ASN A 110 3.33 6.71 -1.59
CA ASN A 110 2.77 5.89 -0.50
C ASN A 110 3.82 5.67 0.60
N PRO A 111 3.37 5.39 1.84
CA PRO A 111 4.27 5.00 2.92
C PRO A 111 5.08 3.75 2.56
N SER A 112 6.33 3.71 3.00
CA SER A 112 7.22 2.61 2.69
C SER A 112 6.72 1.28 3.24
N CYS A 113 6.85 0.23 2.45
CA CYS A 113 6.52 -1.14 2.80
C CYS A 113 7.29 -1.59 4.05
N ILE A 114 6.58 -2.25 4.97
CA ILE A 114 7.21 -2.91 6.11
C ILE A 114 7.56 -4.33 5.69
N PHE A 115 8.84 -4.70 5.78
CA PHE A 115 9.32 -6.04 5.49
C PHE A 115 9.78 -6.73 6.76
N ILE A 116 9.17 -7.87 7.08
CA ILE A 116 9.47 -8.68 8.25
C ILE A 116 10.00 -10.03 7.79
N ARG A 117 11.17 -10.41 8.28
CA ARG A 117 11.81 -11.71 8.04
C ARG A 117 12.33 -12.29 9.34
N ALA A 118 12.01 -13.54 9.62
CA ALA A 118 12.47 -14.26 10.82
C ALA A 118 12.21 -13.50 12.14
N GLY A 119 11.13 -12.72 12.21
CA GLY A 119 10.75 -11.95 13.40
C GLY A 119 11.54 -10.67 13.61
N GLU A 120 12.16 -10.12 12.55
CA GLU A 120 12.88 -8.86 12.55
C GLU A 120 12.44 -7.97 11.39
N LEU A 121 12.54 -6.66 11.56
CA LEU A 121 12.36 -5.69 10.47
C LEU A 121 13.60 -5.70 9.58
N VAL A 122 13.38 -5.83 8.29
CA VAL A 122 14.47 -5.90 7.30
C VAL A 122 14.38 -4.70 6.36
N PRO A 123 15.43 -3.88 6.26
CA PRO A 123 15.46 -2.80 5.28
C PRO A 123 15.52 -3.39 3.86
N ILE A 124 14.75 -2.83 2.94
CA ILE A 124 14.81 -3.19 1.53
C ILE A 124 15.67 -2.13 0.82
N PRO A 125 16.75 -2.54 0.11
CA PRO A 125 17.55 -1.60 -0.65
C PRO A 125 16.70 -0.84 -1.67
N GLN A 126 16.70 0.47 -1.56
CA GLN A 126 15.90 1.38 -2.39
C GLN A 126 16.73 1.92 -3.56
N ASN A 127 16.10 1.95 -4.73
CA ASN A 127 16.55 2.71 -5.88
C ASN A 127 15.51 3.81 -6.17
N ILE A 128 15.98 5.04 -6.40
CA ILE A 128 15.09 6.16 -6.72
C ILE A 128 15.17 6.41 -8.23
N ARG A 129 14.04 6.30 -8.90
CA ARG A 129 13.86 6.67 -10.29
C ARG A 129 13.08 7.97 -10.39
N VAL A 130 13.45 8.82 -11.32
CA VAL A 130 12.73 10.07 -11.59
C VAL A 130 12.09 10.00 -12.97
N ILE A 131 10.76 10.11 -13.02
CA ILE A 131 9.97 10.15 -14.26
C ILE A 131 9.17 11.45 -14.23
N GLN A 132 9.39 12.33 -15.23
CA GLN A 132 8.71 13.63 -15.34
C GLN A 132 8.70 14.43 -14.02
N ASN A 133 9.85 14.55 -13.37
CA ASN A 133 10.05 15.21 -12.07
C ASN A 133 9.34 14.55 -10.87
N LYS A 134 8.75 13.36 -11.02
CA LYS A 134 8.15 12.58 -9.94
C LYS A 134 9.14 11.52 -9.48
N LYS A 135 9.31 11.39 -8.16
CA LYS A 135 10.17 10.38 -7.55
C LYS A 135 9.39 9.08 -7.41
N ILE A 136 9.96 8.00 -7.91
CA ILE A 136 9.45 6.65 -7.80
C ILE A 136 10.46 5.84 -7.01
N ASN A 137 10.01 5.20 -5.94
CA ASN A 137 10.84 4.29 -5.16
C ASN A 137 10.70 2.89 -5.72
N GLU A 138 11.81 2.29 -6.11
CA GLU A 138 11.87 0.94 -6.66
C GLU A 138 12.72 0.05 -5.76
N TYR A 139 12.29 -1.20 -5.58
CA TYR A 139 12.97 -2.18 -4.75
C TYR A 139 12.99 -3.52 -5.46
N ARG A 140 14.17 -4.15 -5.53
CA ARG A 140 14.36 -5.51 -6.05
C ARG A 140 14.97 -6.37 -4.95
N PHE A 141 14.30 -7.45 -4.59
CA PHE A 141 14.73 -8.32 -3.50
C PHE A 141 14.21 -9.74 -3.71
N ARG A 142 14.57 -10.63 -2.80
CA ARG A 142 14.04 -11.99 -2.81
C ARG A 142 13.26 -12.25 -1.54
N VAL A 143 12.08 -12.87 -1.71
CA VAL A 143 11.26 -13.35 -0.61
C VAL A 143 11.53 -14.83 -0.33
N LYS A 144 11.31 -15.22 0.92
CA LYS A 144 11.46 -16.59 1.43
C LYS A 144 10.21 -16.98 2.20
N LYS A 145 10.06 -18.28 2.43
CA LYS A 145 9.00 -18.81 3.28
C LYS A 145 9.07 -18.17 4.67
N GLY A 146 7.93 -17.64 5.12
CA GLY A 146 7.80 -16.98 6.41
C GLY A 146 8.04 -15.47 6.38
N ASP A 147 8.44 -14.90 5.26
CA ASP A 147 8.49 -13.44 5.12
C ASP A 147 7.09 -12.84 5.14
N ALA A 148 6.96 -11.62 5.66
CA ALA A 148 5.75 -10.82 5.58
C ALA A 148 6.06 -9.41 5.06
N LEU A 149 5.17 -8.92 4.20
CA LEU A 149 5.22 -7.57 3.62
C LEU A 149 3.90 -6.87 3.93
N VAL A 150 3.98 -5.63 4.42
CA VAL A 150 2.80 -4.81 4.70
C VAL A 150 2.88 -3.55 3.86
N LEU A 151 1.91 -3.41 2.96
CA LEU A 151 1.67 -2.20 2.18
C LEU A 151 0.55 -1.41 2.83
N MET A 152 0.64 -0.09 2.83
CA MET A 152 -0.37 0.78 3.42
C MET A 152 -0.51 2.08 2.63
N SER A 153 -1.70 2.68 2.65
CA SER A 153 -1.93 4.04 2.19
C SER A 153 -1.61 5.06 3.27
N ASP A 154 -1.58 6.34 2.91
CA ASP A 154 -1.29 7.44 3.84
C ASP A 154 -2.34 7.57 4.95
N GLY A 155 -3.58 7.12 4.70
CA GLY A 155 -4.62 7.05 5.71
C GLY A 155 -4.19 6.31 6.98
N THR A 156 -3.33 5.30 6.88
CA THR A 156 -2.81 4.58 8.05
C THR A 156 -1.87 5.46 8.89
N ILE A 157 -0.99 6.22 8.26
CA ILE A 157 -0.07 7.14 8.94
C ILE A 157 -0.84 8.31 9.56
N HIS A 158 -1.91 8.76 8.95
CA HIS A 158 -2.73 9.86 9.45
C HIS A 158 -3.72 9.45 10.54
N ALA A 159 -3.79 8.16 10.92
CA ALA A 159 -4.67 7.71 11.99
C ALA A 159 -4.33 8.42 13.31
N GLY A 160 -5.34 8.99 13.95
CA GLY A 160 -5.21 9.68 15.24
C GLY A 160 -4.62 11.10 15.20
N VAL A 161 -4.34 11.65 14.01
CA VAL A 161 -3.80 13.02 13.85
C VAL A 161 -4.70 14.06 14.52
N GLY A 162 -4.07 14.93 15.33
CA GLY A 162 -4.72 16.09 15.94
C GLY A 162 -5.55 15.80 17.19
N GLN A 163 -5.54 14.57 17.70
CA GLN A 163 -6.26 14.21 18.93
C GLN A 163 -5.45 13.32 19.86
N LEU A 164 -5.25 12.04 19.57
CA LEU A 164 -4.46 11.14 20.38
C LEU A 164 -2.97 11.25 20.05
N LEU A 165 -2.67 11.53 18.80
CA LEU A 165 -1.31 11.58 18.27
C LEU A 165 -1.11 12.92 17.56
N ASN A 166 -0.11 13.69 17.98
CA ASN A 166 0.17 15.00 17.37
C ASN A 166 0.51 14.89 15.87
N PHE A 167 1.20 13.80 15.48
CA PHE A 167 1.70 13.58 14.12
C PHE A 167 1.10 12.35 13.43
N GLY A 168 0.05 11.75 14.01
CA GLY A 168 -0.52 10.49 13.53
C GLY A 168 0.24 9.26 14.01
N TRP A 169 -0.08 8.11 13.43
CA TRP A 169 0.55 6.83 13.76
C TRP A 169 1.84 6.70 12.95
N LEU A 170 2.96 7.02 13.57
CA LEU A 170 4.26 7.05 12.89
C LEU A 170 4.62 5.69 12.29
N TRP A 171 5.35 5.71 11.18
CA TRP A 171 5.74 4.49 10.46
C TRP A 171 6.48 3.49 11.39
N GLU A 172 7.36 3.99 12.24
CA GLU A 172 8.13 3.20 13.20
C GLU A 172 7.22 2.47 14.20
N ASP A 173 6.16 3.13 14.67
CA ASP A 173 5.19 2.55 15.61
C ASP A 173 4.30 1.51 14.90
N ILE A 174 3.90 1.78 13.65
CA ILE A 174 3.18 0.82 12.81
C ILE A 174 4.05 -0.42 12.56
N ALA A 175 5.32 -0.22 12.23
CA ALA A 175 6.26 -1.30 12.00
C ALA A 175 6.51 -2.15 13.26
N ALA A 176 6.67 -1.49 14.41
CA ALA A 176 6.81 -2.19 15.69
C ALA A 176 5.54 -2.98 16.05
N TYR A 177 4.36 -2.40 15.81
CA TYR A 177 3.08 -3.09 16.02
C TYR A 177 2.92 -4.29 15.05
N ALA A 178 3.20 -4.10 13.77
CA ALA A 178 3.16 -5.17 12.77
C ALA A 178 4.10 -6.32 13.13
N LEU A 179 5.32 -6.01 13.58
CA LEU A 179 6.29 -6.99 14.05
C LEU A 179 5.78 -7.77 15.27
N LYS A 180 5.15 -7.09 16.24
CA LYS A 180 4.53 -7.73 17.40
C LYS A 180 3.43 -8.71 16.97
N GLN A 181 2.56 -8.31 16.04
CA GLN A 181 1.48 -9.16 15.51
C GLN A 181 2.03 -10.33 14.70
N TYR A 182 3.04 -10.10 13.88
CA TYR A 182 3.72 -11.16 13.11
C TYR A 182 4.27 -12.28 14.03
N ARG A 183 4.82 -11.93 15.18
CA ARG A 183 5.32 -12.91 16.17
C ARG A 183 4.22 -13.77 16.79
N ILE A 184 2.97 -13.31 16.74
CA ILE A 184 1.80 -14.05 17.21
C ILE A 184 1.26 -14.94 16.08
N THR A 185 1.27 -14.43 14.85
CA THR A 185 0.73 -15.14 13.67
C THR A 185 1.35 -14.65 12.38
N ILE A 186 1.67 -15.57 11.48
CA ILE A 186 2.15 -15.27 10.13
C ILE A 186 0.98 -15.22 9.11
N SER A 187 -0.27 -15.39 9.53
CA SER A 187 -1.43 -15.33 8.64
C SER A 187 -1.69 -13.91 8.16
N ALA A 188 -1.73 -13.71 6.85
CA ALA A 188 -1.96 -12.39 6.23
C ALA A 188 -3.28 -11.77 6.71
N ILE A 189 -4.37 -12.53 6.75
CA ILE A 189 -5.68 -12.01 7.17
C ILE A 189 -5.70 -11.59 8.66
N ARG A 190 -5.00 -12.30 9.53
CA ARG A 190 -4.93 -11.94 10.94
C ARG A 190 -4.08 -10.69 11.15
N LEU A 191 -2.94 -10.58 10.44
CA LEU A 191 -2.08 -9.40 10.49
C LEU A 191 -2.82 -8.16 9.95
N ALA A 192 -3.46 -8.27 8.78
CA ALA A 192 -4.26 -7.20 8.20
C ALA A 192 -5.42 -6.78 9.12
N THR A 193 -6.10 -7.74 9.76
CA THR A 193 -7.20 -7.46 10.69
C THR A 193 -6.70 -6.75 11.96
N ALA A 194 -5.57 -7.15 12.52
CA ALA A 194 -5.00 -6.51 13.70
C ALA A 194 -4.58 -5.06 13.42
N LEU A 195 -3.89 -4.83 12.29
CA LEU A 195 -3.50 -3.48 11.86
C LEU A 195 -4.72 -2.59 11.59
N SER A 196 -5.70 -3.11 10.86
CA SER A 196 -6.94 -2.38 10.55
C SER A 196 -7.71 -2.01 11.82
N ARG A 197 -7.82 -2.92 12.79
CA ARG A 197 -8.48 -2.63 14.07
C ARG A 197 -7.75 -1.55 14.86
N ALA A 198 -6.42 -1.64 14.97
CA ALA A 198 -5.65 -0.61 15.67
C ALA A 198 -5.78 0.77 14.99
N CYS A 199 -5.78 0.80 13.65
CA CYS A 199 -6.02 2.02 12.89
C CYS A 199 -7.44 2.59 13.15
N ASP A 200 -8.47 1.73 13.12
CA ASP A 200 -9.86 2.12 13.37
C ASP A 200 -10.06 2.64 14.81
N GLU A 201 -9.45 2.02 15.79
CA GLU A 201 -9.46 2.48 17.18
C GLU A 201 -8.89 3.90 17.30
N LEU A 202 -7.78 4.21 16.61
CA LEU A 202 -7.21 5.55 16.57
C LEU A 202 -8.15 6.58 15.91
N TYR A 203 -8.93 6.17 14.90
CA TYR A 203 -9.94 7.01 14.26
C TYR A 203 -11.22 7.15 15.09
N GLN A 204 -11.67 6.12 15.80
CA GLN A 204 -12.90 6.15 16.60
C GLN A 204 -12.79 7.07 17.82
N PHE A 205 -11.63 7.24 18.42
CA PHE A 205 -11.41 8.26 19.43
C PHE A 205 -11.70 9.68 18.93
N LEU A 206 -11.65 9.89 17.61
CA LEU A 206 -12.06 11.15 16.96
C LEU A 206 -13.58 11.41 17.07
N SER A 207 -14.42 10.38 17.09
CA SER A 207 -15.87 10.50 17.10
C SER A 207 -16.47 10.67 18.50
N LEU A 208 -15.76 10.29 19.55
CA LEU A 208 -16.25 10.35 20.95
C LEU A 208 -16.04 11.71 21.62
N ILE A 209 -15.24 12.61 21.03
CA ILE A 209 -14.91 13.92 21.60
C ILE A 209 -15.79 15.06 20.99
N HIS A 210 -16.61 14.77 20.00
CA HIS A 210 -17.55 15.71 19.37
C HIS A 210 -18.99 15.60 19.90
N ILE A 211 -19.16 15.39 21.21
CA ILE A 211 -20.45 15.53 21.89
C ILE A 211 -20.48 16.85 22.66
#